data_8ab73d3a55560abceadf78d142bf1922
#
_entry.id   8ab73d3a55560abceadf78d142bf1922
#
_cell.length_a   1.000
_cell.length_b   1.000
_cell.length_c   1.000
_cell.angle_alpha   90.00
_cell.angle_beta   90.00
_cell.angle_gamma   90.00
#
_symmetry.space_group_name_H-M   'P 1'
#
loop_
_entity.id
_entity.type
_entity.pdbx_description
1 polymer ?
#
loop_
_entity_poly.entity_id
_entity_poly.type
_entity_poly.pdbx_seq_one_letter_code
_entity_poly.pdbx_strand_id
1 'polypeptide(L)'
;TSRGLGDVYKRQQDDRICAYTSLLAILEVENLSRTGICLLVDKEEIGSVGATGMHSHFFEDTVAEIMNLTGAYSELALRRALRNSCMLSSDVSAAFDPNYASAFEKKNSAYFGKGLVFNKYTGSRGKSGSNDASAEYMAKIRRVMDEAHVAYQTAELGKVDLGGGGTIAYILANYGMEVIDSGIALLNMHAPWEISSKADIYEAYKGYCAFLKNMD
;
A
#
# COMPACT_ATOMS: atom_id res chain seq x y z
N THR A 1 1.18 -1.08 26.87
CA THR A 1 0.91 -2.33 26.17
C THR A 1 1.91 -2.50 25.03
N SER A 2 2.75 -3.52 25.12
CA SER A 2 3.64 -3.91 24.02
C SER A 2 2.78 -4.43 22.86
N ARG A 3 2.60 -3.63 21.83
CA ARG A 3 1.86 -4.04 20.64
C ARG A 3 2.59 -5.15 19.86
N GLY A 4 3.92 -5.07 19.80
CA GLY A 4 4.73 -5.92 18.94
C GLY A 4 4.60 -7.43 19.14
N LEU A 5 4.63 -7.92 20.37
CA LEU A 5 4.51 -9.37 20.62
C LEU A 5 3.09 -9.92 20.42
N GLY A 6 2.07 -9.11 20.69
CA GLY A 6 0.68 -9.49 20.45
C GLY A 6 0.37 -9.63 18.97
N ASP A 7 0.89 -8.74 18.16
CA ASP A 7 0.60 -8.67 16.73
C ASP A 7 1.29 -9.81 15.97
N VAL A 8 2.51 -10.18 16.32
CA VAL A 8 3.24 -11.32 15.72
C VAL A 8 2.50 -12.65 15.87
N TYR A 9 1.78 -12.86 16.95
CA TYR A 9 1.11 -14.13 17.24
C TYR A 9 -0.37 -14.18 16.85
N LYS A 10 -1.01 -13.05 16.59
CA LYS A 10 -2.47 -13.00 16.40
C LYS A 10 -2.96 -13.36 15.00
N ARG A 11 -2.10 -13.48 14.02
CA ARG A 11 -2.44 -13.84 12.63
C ARG A 11 -3.58 -12.98 12.06
N GLN A 12 -3.46 -11.68 12.20
CA GLN A 12 -4.50 -10.72 11.86
C GLN A 12 -4.61 -10.48 10.35
N GLN A 13 -5.71 -9.85 9.94
CA GLN A 13 -5.92 -9.43 8.56
C GLN A 13 -4.98 -8.29 8.14
N ASP A 14 -4.55 -7.52 9.10
CA ASP A 14 -3.49 -6.51 8.97
C ASP A 14 -2.09 -7.20 9.04
N ASP A 15 -1.33 -7.31 7.89
CA ASP A 15 -1.83 -6.98 6.55
C ASP A 15 -1.86 -8.21 5.63
N ARG A 16 -2.41 -9.30 6.06
CA ARG A 16 -2.49 -10.53 5.24
C ARG A 16 -3.42 -10.40 4.05
N ILE A 17 -4.51 -9.62 4.21
CA ILE A 17 -5.50 -9.50 3.15
C ILE A 17 -4.96 -8.72 1.96
N CYS A 18 -4.20 -7.65 2.17
CA CYS A 18 -3.58 -6.91 1.07
C CYS A 18 -2.37 -7.67 0.50
N ALA A 19 -1.56 -8.31 1.35
CA ALA A 19 -0.47 -9.17 0.91
C ALA A 19 -0.97 -10.32 0.02
N TYR A 20 -2.04 -10.99 0.43
CA TYR A 20 -2.64 -12.09 -0.34
C TYR A 20 -3.22 -11.62 -1.67
N THR A 21 -3.98 -10.54 -1.69
CA THR A 21 -4.58 -10.01 -2.92
C THR A 21 -3.52 -9.48 -3.88
N SER A 22 -2.44 -8.89 -3.38
CA SER A 22 -1.28 -8.46 -4.18
C SER A 22 -0.56 -9.64 -4.81
N LEU A 23 -0.34 -10.71 -4.05
CA LEU A 23 0.27 -11.95 -4.56
C LEU A 23 -0.60 -12.60 -5.63
N LEU A 24 -1.91 -12.72 -5.41
CA LEU A 24 -2.82 -13.29 -6.40
C LEU A 24 -2.81 -12.45 -7.69
N ALA A 25 -2.83 -11.13 -7.58
CA ALA A 25 -2.82 -10.26 -8.74
C ALA A 25 -1.58 -10.48 -9.62
N ILE A 26 -0.37 -10.51 -9.02
CA ILE A 26 0.86 -10.71 -9.79
C ILE A 26 0.95 -12.12 -10.42
N LEU A 27 0.38 -13.13 -9.79
CA LEU A 27 0.37 -14.51 -10.31
C LEU A 27 -0.62 -14.70 -11.46
N GLU A 28 -1.67 -13.88 -11.52
CA GLU A 28 -2.72 -14.03 -12.54
C GLU A 28 -2.51 -13.15 -13.78
N VAL A 29 -1.82 -12.02 -13.63
CA VAL A 29 -1.62 -11.12 -14.77
C VAL A 29 -0.56 -11.64 -15.70
N GLU A 30 -0.85 -11.58 -17.00
CA GLU A 30 0.06 -11.99 -18.07
C GLU A 30 0.32 -10.82 -19.05
N ASN A 31 1.39 -10.93 -19.82
CA ASN A 31 1.73 -10.00 -20.90
C ASN A 31 1.84 -8.53 -20.46
N LEU A 32 2.52 -8.31 -19.34
CA LEU A 32 2.76 -6.96 -18.83
C LEU A 32 3.69 -6.17 -19.77
N SER A 33 3.35 -4.93 -20.05
CA SER A 33 4.20 -3.99 -20.83
C SER A 33 5.42 -3.51 -20.03
N ARG A 34 5.34 -3.58 -18.70
CA ARG A 34 6.41 -3.20 -17.75
C ARG A 34 6.68 -4.36 -16.80
N THR A 35 7.85 -4.36 -16.19
CA THR A 35 8.18 -5.35 -15.15
C THR A 35 7.25 -5.15 -13.94
N GLY A 36 6.43 -6.16 -13.65
CA GLY A 36 5.61 -6.22 -12.45
C GLY A 36 6.40 -6.84 -11.29
N ILE A 37 6.29 -6.24 -10.11
CA ILE A 37 6.92 -6.75 -8.88
C ILE A 37 5.87 -6.75 -7.78
N CYS A 38 5.72 -7.88 -7.09
CA CYS A 38 5.02 -7.96 -5.81
C CYS A 38 6.09 -8.11 -4.72
N LEU A 39 6.20 -7.11 -3.86
CA LEU A 39 7.18 -7.08 -2.78
C LEU A 39 6.47 -7.29 -1.44
N LEU A 40 6.70 -8.44 -0.82
CA LEU A 40 6.19 -8.78 0.50
C LEU A 40 7.29 -8.57 1.53
N VAL A 41 7.12 -7.59 2.39
CA VAL A 41 8.12 -7.18 3.39
C VAL A 41 7.72 -7.60 4.79
N ASP A 42 8.71 -7.72 5.66
CA ASP A 42 8.57 -8.01 7.08
C ASP A 42 8.83 -6.73 7.90
N LYS A 43 8.51 -6.77 9.19
CA LYS A 43 8.85 -5.71 10.16
C LYS A 43 8.08 -4.38 10.01
N GLU A 44 6.98 -4.32 9.27
CA GLU A 44 6.21 -3.08 9.12
C GLU A 44 5.80 -2.54 10.50
N GLU A 45 5.21 -3.39 11.35
CA GLU A 45 4.67 -3.07 12.68
C GLU A 45 5.69 -2.53 13.71
N ILE A 46 6.96 -2.72 13.44
CA ILE A 46 8.05 -2.19 14.28
C ILE A 46 8.85 -1.08 13.60
N GLY A 47 8.31 -0.50 12.52
CA GLY A 47 8.92 0.61 11.80
C GLY A 47 9.81 0.18 10.64
N SER A 48 9.57 -0.99 10.04
CA SER A 48 10.26 -1.49 8.84
C SER A 48 11.78 -1.61 8.97
N VAL A 49 12.28 -1.83 10.18
CA VAL A 49 13.71 -1.91 10.49
C VAL A 49 14.24 -3.35 10.39
N GLY A 50 15.55 -3.48 10.24
CA GLY A 50 16.23 -4.77 10.13
C GLY A 50 16.40 -5.26 8.69
N ALA A 51 17.08 -6.39 8.53
CA ALA A 51 17.53 -6.89 7.23
C ALA A 51 16.39 -7.33 6.29
N THR A 52 15.21 -7.60 6.83
CA THR A 52 14.01 -8.01 6.07
C THR A 52 12.93 -6.94 6.02
N GLY A 53 13.16 -5.79 6.66
CA GLY A 53 12.25 -4.64 6.62
C GLY A 53 12.45 -3.79 5.37
N MET A 54 11.48 -2.92 5.08
CA MET A 54 11.53 -2.09 3.87
C MET A 54 12.68 -1.08 3.86
N HIS A 55 13.24 -0.71 5.02
CA HIS A 55 14.45 0.12 5.12
C HIS A 55 15.73 -0.59 4.71
N SER A 56 15.72 -1.91 4.54
CA SER A 56 16.89 -2.63 4.04
C SER A 56 17.15 -2.35 2.57
N HIS A 57 18.36 -2.63 2.12
CA HIS A 57 18.71 -2.54 0.69
C HIS A 57 18.20 -3.73 -0.13
N PHE A 58 17.51 -4.69 0.48
CA PHE A 58 17.09 -5.93 -0.19
C PHE A 58 16.34 -5.69 -1.51
N PHE A 59 15.42 -4.74 -1.55
CA PHE A 59 14.67 -4.41 -2.76
C PHE A 59 15.59 -3.85 -3.86
N GLU A 60 16.40 -2.86 -3.52
CA GLU A 60 17.34 -2.21 -4.46
C GLU A 60 18.37 -3.21 -5.00
N ASP A 61 18.97 -4.01 -4.12
CA ASP A 61 19.93 -5.05 -4.47
C ASP A 61 19.31 -6.10 -5.39
N THR A 62 18.08 -6.53 -5.10
CA THR A 62 17.36 -7.49 -5.95
C THR A 62 17.10 -6.94 -7.34
N VAL A 63 16.67 -5.69 -7.45
CA VAL A 63 16.48 -5.03 -8.76
C VAL A 63 17.81 -4.91 -9.52
N ALA A 64 18.88 -4.52 -8.82
CA ALA A 64 20.22 -4.45 -9.40
C ALA A 64 20.69 -5.79 -9.96
N GLU A 65 20.51 -6.87 -9.20
CA GLU A 65 20.87 -8.24 -9.64
C GLU A 65 20.04 -8.70 -10.85
N ILE A 66 18.73 -8.45 -10.87
CA ILE A 66 17.88 -8.76 -12.04
C ILE A 66 18.38 -7.98 -13.27
N MET A 67 18.69 -6.70 -13.12
CA MET A 67 19.22 -5.89 -14.21
C MET A 67 20.59 -6.41 -14.68
N ASN A 68 21.45 -6.85 -13.76
CA ASN A 68 22.74 -7.44 -14.08
C ASN A 68 22.58 -8.74 -14.88
N LEU A 69 21.70 -9.62 -14.49
CA LEU A 69 21.43 -10.88 -15.19
C LEU A 69 20.85 -10.65 -16.60
N THR A 70 20.16 -9.56 -16.82
CA THR A 70 19.62 -9.18 -18.14
C THR A 70 20.59 -8.33 -18.99
N GLY A 71 21.77 -8.02 -18.46
CA GLY A 71 22.76 -7.19 -19.14
C GLY A 71 22.39 -5.69 -19.20
N ALA A 72 21.41 -5.26 -18.41
CA ALA A 72 20.91 -3.88 -18.39
C ALA A 72 21.42 -3.06 -17.22
N TYR A 73 22.30 -3.59 -16.37
CA TYR A 73 22.77 -2.90 -15.17
C TYR A 73 23.78 -1.80 -15.49
N SER A 74 23.55 -0.68 -14.91
CA SER A 74 24.53 0.31 -14.51
C SER A 74 23.95 1.11 -13.34
N GLU A 75 24.78 1.77 -12.54
CA GLU A 75 24.33 2.60 -11.42
C GLU A 75 23.28 3.63 -11.86
N LEU A 76 23.50 4.29 -12.99
CA LEU A 76 22.56 5.27 -13.54
C LEU A 76 21.27 4.61 -14.08
N ALA A 77 21.38 3.41 -14.69
CA ALA A 77 20.22 2.69 -15.19
C ALA A 77 19.31 2.22 -14.03
N LEU A 78 19.89 1.72 -12.94
CA LEU A 78 19.16 1.35 -11.73
C LEU A 78 18.39 2.55 -11.16
N ARG A 79 19.06 3.68 -10.96
CA ARG A 79 18.42 4.91 -10.44
C ARG A 79 17.28 5.39 -11.34
N ARG A 80 17.45 5.31 -12.66
CA ARG A 80 16.40 5.67 -13.62
C ARG A 80 15.23 4.69 -13.56
N ALA A 81 15.50 3.39 -13.44
CA ALA A 81 14.47 2.36 -13.33
C ALA A 81 13.60 2.59 -12.07
N LEU A 82 14.23 2.77 -10.91
CA LEU A 82 13.55 3.05 -9.66
C LEU A 82 12.73 4.34 -9.74
N ARG A 83 13.31 5.43 -10.24
CA ARG A 83 12.60 6.70 -10.38
C ARG A 83 11.40 6.64 -11.34
N ASN A 84 11.50 5.85 -12.39
CA ASN A 84 10.42 5.67 -13.38
C ASN A 84 9.40 4.63 -12.96
N SER A 85 9.56 4.03 -11.80
CA SER A 85 8.61 3.07 -11.23
C SER A 85 7.42 3.78 -10.58
N CYS A 86 6.34 3.05 -10.43
CA CYS A 86 5.18 3.46 -9.65
C CYS A 86 4.75 2.31 -8.74
N MET A 87 4.16 2.65 -7.61
CA MET A 87 3.84 1.68 -6.57
C MET A 87 2.47 1.95 -5.97
N LEU A 88 1.73 0.88 -5.73
CA LEU A 88 0.70 0.82 -4.70
C LEU A 88 1.34 0.28 -3.41
N SER A 89 1.41 1.10 -2.38
CA SER A 89 1.78 0.67 -1.03
C SER A 89 0.55 0.01 -0.42
N SER A 90 0.51 -1.32 -0.52
CA SER A 90 -0.67 -2.10 -0.19
C SER A 90 -0.68 -2.44 1.28
N ASP A 91 -1.62 -1.83 2.02
CA ASP A 91 -1.82 -2.02 3.45
C ASP A 91 -3.26 -1.66 3.83
N VAL A 92 -3.80 -2.26 4.88
CA VAL A 92 -5.17 -1.99 5.32
C VAL A 92 -5.35 -0.52 5.75
N SER A 93 -6.57 -0.01 5.59
CA SER A 93 -6.92 1.36 5.96
C SER A 93 -7.98 1.35 7.07
N ALA A 94 -7.81 2.21 8.08
CA ALA A 94 -8.75 2.30 9.18
C ALA A 94 -10.15 2.72 8.70
N ALA A 95 -11.14 1.84 8.85
CA ALA A 95 -12.52 2.16 8.54
C ALA A 95 -13.14 3.05 9.62
N PHE A 96 -14.09 3.90 9.22
CA PHE A 96 -14.86 4.69 10.17
C PHE A 96 -15.55 3.80 11.20
N ASP A 97 -15.20 4.00 12.46
CA ASP A 97 -15.81 3.30 13.59
C ASP A 97 -16.74 4.26 14.36
N PRO A 98 -18.04 4.00 14.39
CA PRO A 98 -18.99 4.84 15.11
C PRO A 98 -18.76 4.88 16.61
N ASN A 99 -18.12 3.86 17.20
CA ASN A 99 -17.77 3.82 18.62
C ASN A 99 -16.59 4.76 18.96
N TYR A 100 -15.78 5.10 17.96
CA TYR A 100 -14.62 5.98 18.09
C TYR A 100 -14.71 7.17 17.11
N ALA A 101 -15.90 7.65 16.83
CA ALA A 101 -16.16 8.69 15.83
C ALA A 101 -15.32 9.97 15.99
N SER A 102 -14.87 10.30 17.22
CA SER A 102 -14.02 11.46 17.48
C SER A 102 -12.61 11.34 16.90
N ALA A 103 -12.13 10.11 16.62
CA ALA A 103 -10.84 9.84 16.01
C ALA A 103 -10.85 9.97 14.48
N PHE A 104 -12.01 10.20 13.87
CA PHE A 104 -12.20 10.22 12.43
C PHE A 104 -12.77 11.56 11.94
N GLU A 105 -12.40 11.94 10.72
CA GLU A 105 -13.13 12.94 9.94
C GLU A 105 -14.05 12.21 8.97
N LYS A 106 -15.36 12.26 9.21
CA LYS A 106 -16.36 11.47 8.47
C LYS A 106 -16.31 11.63 6.95
N LYS A 107 -15.92 12.81 6.47
CA LYS A 107 -15.87 13.10 5.03
C LYS A 107 -14.65 12.49 4.34
N ASN A 108 -13.62 12.14 5.12
CA ASN A 108 -12.35 11.62 4.63
C ASN A 108 -12.04 10.21 5.20
N SER A 109 -13.05 9.50 5.70
CA SER A 109 -12.87 8.16 6.25
C SER A 109 -13.20 7.08 5.23
N ALA A 110 -12.54 5.95 5.34
CA ALA A 110 -12.90 4.75 4.60
C ALA A 110 -14.16 4.08 5.19
N TYR A 111 -14.96 3.49 4.33
CA TYR A 111 -16.18 2.78 4.71
C TYR A 111 -16.24 1.40 4.07
N PHE A 112 -16.87 0.44 4.75
CA PHE A 112 -17.12 -0.89 4.21
C PHE A 112 -18.06 -0.86 3.00
N GLY A 113 -17.81 -1.76 2.06
CA GLY A 113 -18.62 -1.91 0.85
C GLY A 113 -18.44 -0.78 -0.16
N LYS A 114 -17.34 -0.04 -0.06
CA LYS A 114 -16.99 1.04 -0.98
C LYS A 114 -15.79 0.73 -1.86
N GLY A 115 -15.27 -0.49 -1.76
CA GLY A 115 -14.18 -0.98 -2.56
C GLY A 115 -12.79 -0.62 -2.02
N LEU A 116 -11.82 -0.65 -2.92
CA LEU A 116 -10.42 -0.36 -2.64
C LEU A 116 -10.24 1.07 -2.11
N VAL A 117 -9.47 1.23 -1.05
CA VAL A 117 -9.17 2.54 -0.46
C VAL A 117 -7.87 3.07 -1.02
N PHE A 118 -7.86 4.34 -1.43
CA PHE A 118 -6.64 5.09 -1.72
C PHE A 118 -6.46 6.21 -0.71
N ASN A 119 -5.32 6.22 -0.04
CA ASN A 119 -4.93 7.28 0.86
C ASN A 119 -3.91 8.19 0.15
N LYS A 120 -4.37 9.35 -0.33
CA LYS A 120 -3.48 10.31 -1.00
C LYS A 120 -2.38 10.80 -0.07
N TYR A 121 -2.74 10.99 1.18
CA TYR A 121 -1.84 11.41 2.24
C TYR A 121 -1.86 10.39 3.39
N THR A 122 -0.68 10.03 3.88
CA THR A 122 -0.49 9.25 5.09
C THR A 122 0.56 9.90 5.97
N GLY A 123 0.51 9.66 7.25
CA GLY A 123 1.48 10.19 8.20
C GLY A 123 0.94 10.22 9.62
N SER A 124 1.82 9.97 10.59
CA SER A 124 1.48 10.07 12.00
C SER A 124 1.61 11.50 12.48
N ARG A 125 0.56 12.01 13.12
CA ARG A 125 0.52 13.39 13.64
C ARG A 125 0.94 14.44 12.61
N GLY A 126 0.55 14.20 11.36
CA GLY A 126 0.76 15.13 10.27
C GLY A 126 2.15 15.15 9.62
N LYS A 127 3.17 14.47 10.16
CA LYS A 127 4.54 14.59 9.61
C LYS A 127 5.39 13.32 9.66
N SER A 128 5.15 12.39 10.56
CA SER A 128 6.03 11.24 10.74
C SER A 128 5.64 10.10 9.80
N GLY A 129 6.60 9.57 9.05
CA GLY A 129 6.37 8.51 8.07
C GLY A 129 5.38 8.93 6.98
N SER A 130 5.39 10.20 6.60
CA SER A 130 4.39 10.77 5.69
C SER A 130 4.71 10.47 4.25
N ASN A 131 3.67 10.17 3.46
CA ASN A 131 3.67 10.18 2.02
C ASN A 131 2.52 11.06 1.52
N ASP A 132 2.74 11.76 0.41
CA ASP A 132 1.72 12.54 -0.27
C ASP A 132 1.81 12.27 -1.77
N ALA A 133 0.88 11.47 -2.30
CA ALA A 133 0.85 11.15 -3.72
C ALA A 133 0.57 12.39 -4.55
N SER A 134 1.24 12.52 -5.71
CA SER A 134 1.02 13.62 -6.64
C SER A 134 -0.42 13.61 -7.21
N ALA A 135 -0.93 14.77 -7.59
CA ALA A 135 -2.25 14.87 -8.20
C ALA A 135 -2.30 14.15 -9.55
N GLU A 136 -1.21 14.19 -10.30
CA GLU A 136 -1.02 13.52 -11.58
C GLU A 136 -1.08 12.00 -11.42
N TYR A 137 -0.40 11.46 -10.40
CA TYR A 137 -0.43 10.04 -10.12
C TYR A 137 -1.83 9.59 -9.67
N MET A 138 -2.47 10.36 -8.81
CA MET A 138 -3.86 10.11 -8.40
C MET A 138 -4.81 10.10 -9.59
N ALA A 139 -4.63 11.00 -10.55
CA ALA A 139 -5.46 11.03 -11.76
C ALA A 139 -5.27 9.77 -12.62
N LYS A 140 -4.03 9.29 -12.77
CA LYS A 140 -3.72 8.03 -13.46
C LYS A 140 -4.38 6.84 -12.77
N ILE A 141 -4.22 6.72 -11.45
CA ILE A 141 -4.85 5.64 -10.65
C ILE A 141 -6.37 5.63 -10.86
N ARG A 142 -7.02 6.78 -10.72
CA ARG A 142 -8.48 6.88 -10.91
C ARG A 142 -8.90 6.44 -12.30
N ARG A 143 -8.21 6.90 -13.34
CA ARG A 143 -8.49 6.48 -14.71
C ARG A 143 -8.41 4.96 -14.85
N VAL A 144 -7.34 4.33 -14.35
CA VAL A 144 -7.15 2.88 -14.42
C VAL A 144 -8.27 2.13 -13.70
N MET A 145 -8.67 2.60 -12.53
CA MET A 145 -9.77 1.98 -11.77
C MET A 145 -11.12 2.14 -12.45
N ASP A 146 -11.41 3.33 -12.97
CA ASP A 146 -12.67 3.63 -13.67
C ASP A 146 -12.80 2.79 -14.95
N GLU A 147 -11.75 2.71 -15.76
CA GLU A 147 -11.71 1.90 -16.99
C GLU A 147 -11.85 0.39 -16.71
N ALA A 148 -11.31 -0.08 -15.59
CA ALA A 148 -11.42 -1.48 -15.17
C ALA A 148 -12.71 -1.79 -14.37
N HIS A 149 -13.58 -0.82 -14.19
CA HIS A 149 -14.80 -0.95 -13.37
C HIS A 149 -14.53 -1.49 -11.95
N VAL A 150 -13.48 -1.00 -11.33
CA VAL A 150 -13.13 -1.29 -9.94
C VAL A 150 -13.83 -0.28 -9.04
N ALA A 151 -14.55 -0.76 -8.04
CA ALA A 151 -15.07 0.12 -7.00
C ALA A 151 -13.94 0.59 -6.08
N TYR A 152 -13.83 1.88 -5.87
CA TYR A 152 -12.81 2.47 -4.98
C TYR A 152 -13.32 3.72 -4.27
N GLN A 153 -12.60 4.08 -3.23
CA GLN A 153 -12.84 5.29 -2.44
C GLN A 153 -11.52 5.96 -2.09
N THR A 154 -11.57 7.24 -1.76
CA THR A 154 -10.42 7.98 -1.22
C THR A 154 -10.67 8.31 0.24
N ALA A 155 -9.67 8.14 1.06
CA ALA A 155 -9.76 8.39 2.49
C ALA A 155 -8.42 8.83 3.07
N GLU A 156 -8.43 9.22 4.33
CA GLU A 156 -7.24 9.40 5.16
C GLU A 156 -7.30 8.46 6.37
N LEU A 157 -6.12 8.11 6.89
CA LEU A 157 -5.97 7.26 8.07
C LEU A 157 -6.29 8.03 9.35
N GLY A 158 -7.57 8.22 9.65
CA GLY A 158 -8.01 8.94 10.82
C GLY A 158 -7.93 10.46 10.68
N LYS A 159 -8.22 11.15 11.76
CA LYS A 159 -8.24 12.61 11.81
C LYS A 159 -6.82 13.15 11.93
N VAL A 160 -6.46 14.11 11.08
CA VAL A 160 -5.16 14.80 11.15
C VAL A 160 -4.91 15.36 12.55
N ASP A 161 -3.67 15.26 13.03
CA ASP A 161 -3.19 15.61 14.36
C ASP A 161 -3.67 14.71 15.53
N LEU A 162 -4.82 14.07 15.42
CA LEU A 162 -5.38 13.21 16.47
C LEU A 162 -5.20 11.71 16.17
N GLY A 163 -5.12 11.36 14.93
CA GLY A 163 -4.99 9.99 14.45
C GLY A 163 -3.92 9.86 13.37
N GLY A 164 -4.14 8.93 12.48
CA GLY A 164 -3.23 8.64 11.38
C GLY A 164 -2.19 7.60 11.75
N GLY A 165 -1.51 7.10 10.73
CA GLY A 165 -0.44 6.13 10.83
C GLY A 165 0.62 6.39 9.78
N GLY A 166 1.86 6.06 10.09
CA GLY A 166 2.92 5.93 9.11
C GLY A 166 2.76 4.60 8.39
N THR A 167 3.15 4.58 7.12
CA THR A 167 3.18 3.39 6.28
C THR A 167 4.56 3.24 5.66
N ILE A 168 4.80 2.19 4.88
CA ILE A 168 6.07 2.00 4.16
C ILE A 168 6.17 2.89 2.91
N ALA A 169 5.12 3.57 2.50
CA ALA A 169 5.04 4.33 1.26
C ALA A 169 6.17 5.35 1.09
N TYR A 170 6.46 6.13 2.14
CA TYR A 170 7.50 7.16 2.10
C TYR A 170 8.90 6.59 1.83
N ILE A 171 9.14 5.32 2.20
CA ILE A 171 10.47 4.70 2.06
C ILE A 171 10.81 4.56 0.58
N LEU A 172 9.90 3.99 -0.22
CA LEU A 172 10.11 3.84 -1.66
C LEU A 172 9.97 5.17 -2.42
N ALA A 173 9.16 6.10 -1.92
CA ALA A 173 9.08 7.44 -2.48
C ALA A 173 10.44 8.18 -2.44
N ASN A 174 11.35 7.82 -1.54
CA ASN A 174 12.72 8.37 -1.50
C ASN A 174 13.54 8.07 -2.77
N TYR A 175 13.20 7.02 -3.52
CA TYR A 175 13.81 6.76 -4.84
C TYR A 175 13.28 7.66 -5.95
N GLY A 176 12.31 8.52 -5.65
CA GLY A 176 11.67 9.42 -6.61
C GLY A 176 10.58 8.75 -7.45
N MET A 177 10.16 7.52 -7.09
CA MET A 177 9.02 6.87 -7.73
C MET A 177 7.70 7.44 -7.21
N GLU A 178 6.65 7.31 -8.01
CA GLU A 178 5.29 7.66 -7.62
C GLU A 178 4.70 6.58 -6.72
N VAL A 179 4.29 6.96 -5.52
CA VAL A 179 3.75 6.02 -4.52
C VAL A 179 2.45 6.55 -3.93
N ILE A 180 1.46 5.68 -3.80
CA ILE A 180 0.21 5.94 -3.08
C ILE A 180 -0.11 4.76 -2.18
N ASP A 181 -0.62 5.05 -0.99
CA ASP A 181 -1.16 4.02 -0.11
C ASP A 181 -2.50 3.52 -0.62
N SER A 182 -2.65 2.20 -0.64
CA SER A 182 -3.81 1.52 -1.19
C SER A 182 -4.14 0.29 -0.38
N GLY A 183 -5.41 0.08 -0.02
CA GLY A 183 -5.73 -1.11 0.75
C GLY A 183 -7.21 -1.32 1.01
N ILE A 184 -7.50 -2.08 2.03
CA ILE A 184 -8.85 -2.54 2.35
C ILE A 184 -9.30 -1.90 3.66
N ALA A 185 -10.54 -1.39 3.69
CA ALA A 185 -11.13 -0.83 4.90
C ALA A 185 -11.25 -1.90 6.00
N LEU A 186 -10.69 -1.62 7.18
CA LEU A 186 -10.62 -2.54 8.31
C LEU A 186 -11.14 -1.89 9.59
N LEU A 187 -12.00 -2.61 10.33
CA LEU A 187 -12.36 -2.26 11.71
C LEU A 187 -11.55 -3.08 12.70
N ASN A 188 -11.34 -2.51 13.87
CA ASN A 188 -10.61 -3.13 14.98
C ASN A 188 -9.16 -3.52 14.62
N MET A 189 -8.52 -2.75 13.76
CA MET A 189 -7.10 -2.92 13.44
C MET A 189 -6.27 -3.11 14.71
N HIS A 190 -5.36 -4.09 14.72
CA HIS A 190 -4.54 -4.50 15.87
C HIS A 190 -5.33 -5.09 17.06
N ALA A 191 -6.63 -5.30 16.94
CA ALA A 191 -7.41 -6.01 17.97
C ALA A 191 -7.46 -7.53 17.71
N PRO A 192 -7.86 -8.37 18.68
CA PRO A 192 -7.96 -9.81 18.46
C PRO A 192 -8.95 -10.23 17.36
N TRP A 193 -9.92 -9.37 17.04
CA TRP A 193 -10.94 -9.58 16.03
C TRP A 193 -11.00 -8.40 15.09
N GLU A 194 -10.40 -8.55 13.94
CA GLU A 194 -10.45 -7.58 12.86
C GLU A 194 -11.57 -7.93 11.88
N ILE A 195 -12.22 -6.92 11.33
CA ILE A 195 -13.37 -7.09 10.45
C ILE A 195 -13.12 -6.35 9.15
N SER A 196 -13.25 -7.05 8.03
CA SER A 196 -13.17 -6.50 6.67
C SER A 196 -14.36 -6.95 5.82
N SER A 197 -14.61 -6.27 4.73
CA SER A 197 -15.62 -6.62 3.74
C SER A 197 -15.05 -7.55 2.67
N LYS A 198 -15.67 -8.71 2.45
CA LYS A 198 -15.25 -9.62 1.36
C LYS A 198 -15.39 -8.98 -0.02
N ALA A 199 -16.36 -8.10 -0.21
CA ALA A 199 -16.53 -7.36 -1.46
C ALA A 199 -15.35 -6.42 -1.69
N ASP A 200 -14.90 -5.71 -0.64
CA ASP A 200 -13.75 -4.80 -0.75
C ASP A 200 -12.43 -5.54 -0.99
N ILE A 201 -12.27 -6.74 -0.40
CA ILE A 201 -11.13 -7.63 -0.70
C ILE A 201 -11.11 -8.02 -2.18
N TYR A 202 -12.27 -8.36 -2.75
CA TYR A 202 -12.38 -8.70 -4.17
C TYR A 202 -12.09 -7.49 -5.07
N GLU A 203 -12.59 -6.30 -4.73
CA GLU A 203 -12.30 -5.07 -5.46
C GLU A 203 -10.81 -4.70 -5.38
N ALA A 204 -10.15 -4.94 -4.24
CA ALA A 204 -8.70 -4.74 -4.11
C ALA A 204 -7.92 -5.66 -5.06
N TYR A 205 -8.24 -6.94 -5.10
CA TYR A 205 -7.64 -7.87 -6.05
C TYR A 205 -7.82 -7.42 -7.51
N LYS A 206 -9.04 -7.03 -7.91
CA LYS A 206 -9.31 -6.48 -9.25
C LYS A 206 -8.48 -5.22 -9.53
N GLY A 207 -8.42 -4.32 -8.55
CA GLY A 207 -7.67 -3.08 -8.65
C GLY A 207 -6.17 -3.31 -8.84
N TYR A 208 -5.60 -4.28 -8.14
CA TYR A 208 -4.19 -4.62 -8.28
C TYR A 208 -3.89 -5.28 -9.64
N CYS A 209 -4.80 -6.12 -10.15
CA CYS A 209 -4.70 -6.63 -11.52
C CYS A 209 -4.77 -5.49 -12.55
N ALA A 210 -5.69 -4.55 -12.38
CA ALA A 210 -5.84 -3.40 -13.27
C ALA A 210 -4.60 -2.50 -13.25
N PHE A 211 -4.07 -2.24 -12.06
CA PHE A 211 -2.83 -1.48 -11.88
C PHE A 211 -1.65 -2.11 -12.63
N LEU A 212 -1.41 -3.39 -12.42
CA LEU A 212 -0.31 -4.11 -13.07
C LEU A 212 -0.41 -4.11 -14.60
N LYS A 213 -1.63 -4.16 -15.15
CA LYS A 213 -1.88 -4.21 -16.59
C LYS A 213 -1.82 -2.85 -17.29
N ASN A 214 -2.24 -1.77 -16.61
CA ASN A 214 -2.63 -0.53 -17.28
C ASN A 214 -1.89 0.72 -16.77
N MET A 215 -0.93 0.56 -15.85
CA MET A 215 -0.09 1.68 -15.42
C MET A 215 1.11 1.83 -16.36
N ASP A 216 1.02 2.86 -17.20
CA ASP A 216 2.07 3.29 -18.13
C ASP A 216 3.00 4.34 -17.51
#